data_3f06545f76bd98ad0bbb52b9260a29cf
#
_entry.id   3f06545f76bd98ad0bbb52b9260a29cf
#
_cell.length_a   1.000
_cell.length_b   1.000
_cell.length_c   1.000
_cell.angle_alpha   90.00
_cell.angle_beta   90.00
_cell.angle_gamma   90.00
#
_symmetry.space_group_name_H-M   'P 1'
#
loop_
_entity.id
_entity.type
_entity.pdbx_description
1 polymer ?
#
loop_
_entity_poly.entity_id
_entity_poly.type
_entity_poly.pdbx_seq_one_letter_code
_entity_poly.pdbx_strand_id
1 'polypeptide(L)'
;MNLNDIEVNSITRRFEDTVAVDNVSMNVARGELFGLLGPNGAGKSTLTKMLCGMINPTSGTIKVGGYNIQDYPMKVKELLGVVPQDIVLYDYMNARENLTFFGKLYGLSGGKLRNRIEELLKFTQLDEKAVKRHISTYSGGMKRRINIAAALLHEPQVILLDEPTAGLDPKNKLALWEMIRTLNKEGKTIMLTTHMMDEAEELCNQVAIMDKGKIIALGSPRQLTKKVKMENIITILPDKITSKLMEATQKIAGVKSSYRAYDENEKIETLKIITERAEDILPDIVSAISSVGTKILSVELSRVTLEDVFILLTGRSLREEEEPL
;
A
#
# COMPACT_ATOMS: atom_id res chain seq x y z
N MET A 1 -28.02 5.04 2.11
CA MET A 1 -27.31 5.20 0.84
C MET A 1 -25.84 5.16 1.14
N ASN A 2 -25.11 4.13 0.69
CA ASN A 2 -23.65 4.15 0.74
C ASN A 2 -23.18 5.22 -0.24
N LEU A 3 -22.74 6.35 0.28
CA LEU A 3 -22.13 7.39 -0.53
C LEU A 3 -20.65 7.05 -0.69
N ASN A 4 -20.24 6.76 -1.92
CA ASN A 4 -18.82 6.61 -2.24
C ASN A 4 -18.18 8.00 -2.32
N ASP A 5 -17.00 8.13 -1.75
CA ASP A 5 -16.18 9.34 -1.88
C ASP A 5 -15.26 9.27 -3.10
N ILE A 6 -14.92 8.07 -3.57
CA ILE A 6 -14.21 7.87 -4.84
C ILE A 6 -14.99 6.85 -5.68
N GLU A 7 -15.26 7.20 -6.93
CA GLU A 7 -15.87 6.31 -7.93
C GLU A 7 -15.00 6.30 -9.18
N VAL A 8 -14.53 5.13 -9.56
CA VAL A 8 -13.72 4.90 -10.78
C VAL A 8 -14.48 3.94 -11.66
N ASN A 9 -14.87 4.36 -12.87
CA ASN A 9 -15.69 3.58 -13.78
C ASN A 9 -14.97 3.38 -15.11
N SER A 10 -14.55 2.13 -15.38
CA SER A 10 -13.94 1.67 -16.64
C SER A 10 -12.81 2.56 -17.13
N ILE A 11 -11.94 2.98 -16.21
CA ILE A 11 -10.83 3.88 -16.51
C ILE A 11 -9.75 3.15 -17.29
N THR A 12 -9.35 3.77 -18.39
CA THR A 12 -8.20 3.36 -19.18
C THR A 12 -7.25 4.54 -19.37
N ARG A 13 -5.95 4.31 -19.23
CA ARG A 13 -4.91 5.26 -19.60
C ARG A 13 -3.87 4.59 -20.48
N ARG A 14 -3.71 5.13 -21.67
CA ARG A 14 -2.72 4.72 -22.65
C ARG A 14 -1.68 5.83 -22.84
N PHE A 15 -0.41 5.45 -22.88
CA PHE A 15 0.71 6.30 -23.27
C PHE A 15 1.37 5.66 -24.48
N GLU A 16 1.24 6.29 -25.63
CA GLU A 16 1.74 5.74 -26.90
C GLU A 16 1.34 4.27 -27.06
N ASP A 17 2.30 3.35 -27.01
CA ASP A 17 2.07 1.92 -27.18
C ASP A 17 1.79 1.18 -25.84
N THR A 18 1.91 1.87 -24.71
CA THR A 18 1.76 1.25 -23.39
C THR A 18 0.40 1.56 -22.76
N VAL A 19 -0.33 0.52 -22.35
CA VAL A 19 -1.56 0.64 -21.54
C VAL A 19 -1.17 0.58 -20.08
N ALA A 20 -1.05 1.74 -19.42
CA ALA A 20 -0.66 1.82 -18.02
C ALA A 20 -1.79 1.50 -17.05
N VAL A 21 -3.05 1.77 -17.44
CA VAL A 21 -4.27 1.40 -16.70
C VAL A 21 -5.28 0.91 -17.73
N ASP A 22 -5.85 -0.29 -17.51
CA ASP A 22 -6.69 -0.98 -18.48
C ASP A 22 -8.03 -1.36 -17.85
N ASN A 23 -9.08 -0.63 -18.19
CA ASN A 23 -10.47 -0.85 -17.82
C ASN A 23 -10.68 -1.07 -16.30
N VAL A 24 -10.06 -0.22 -15.48
CA VAL A 24 -10.16 -0.30 -14.02
C VAL A 24 -11.47 0.30 -13.52
N SER A 25 -12.17 -0.44 -12.66
CA SER A 25 -13.36 0.03 -11.94
C SER A 25 -13.23 -0.30 -10.46
N MET A 26 -13.46 0.69 -9.59
CA MET A 26 -13.46 0.53 -8.14
C MET A 26 -14.23 1.66 -7.46
N ASN A 27 -14.69 1.41 -6.25
CA ASN A 27 -15.35 2.41 -5.40
C ASN A 27 -14.70 2.41 -4.02
N VAL A 28 -14.57 3.60 -3.42
CA VAL A 28 -14.14 3.78 -2.03
C VAL A 28 -15.27 4.46 -1.28
N ALA A 29 -15.80 3.78 -0.26
CA ALA A 29 -16.88 4.31 0.54
C ALA A 29 -16.40 5.46 1.44
N ARG A 30 -17.32 6.33 1.84
CA ARG A 30 -17.02 7.42 2.78
C ARG A 30 -16.50 6.87 4.10
N GLY A 31 -15.38 7.42 4.59
CA GLY A 31 -14.72 7.00 5.82
C GLY A 31 -13.99 5.66 5.71
N GLU A 32 -13.83 5.12 4.51
CA GLU A 32 -13.10 3.89 4.27
C GLU A 32 -11.59 4.14 4.18
N LEU A 33 -10.79 3.20 4.70
CA LEU A 33 -9.37 3.11 4.44
C LEU A 33 -9.13 2.03 3.39
N PHE A 34 -8.83 2.46 2.17
CA PHE A 34 -8.71 1.63 0.97
C PHE A 34 -7.25 1.52 0.53
N GLY A 35 -6.79 0.30 0.27
CA GLY A 35 -5.45 0.02 -0.24
C GLY A 35 -5.44 -0.30 -1.74
N LEU A 36 -4.56 0.35 -2.49
CA LEU A 36 -4.22 -0.05 -3.86
C LEU A 36 -2.85 -0.72 -3.84
N LEU A 37 -2.86 -2.04 -3.87
CA LEU A 37 -1.69 -2.90 -3.71
C LEU A 37 -1.20 -3.41 -5.04
N GLY A 38 0.11 -3.54 -5.22
CA GLY A 38 0.69 -4.14 -6.43
C GLY A 38 2.17 -3.81 -6.60
N PRO A 39 2.87 -4.49 -7.52
CA PRO A 39 4.29 -4.25 -7.80
C PRO A 39 4.55 -2.88 -8.40
N ASN A 40 5.83 -2.52 -8.51
CA ASN A 40 6.26 -1.37 -9.27
C ASN A 40 5.86 -1.56 -10.74
N GLY A 41 5.40 -0.49 -11.40
CA GLY A 41 4.88 -0.60 -12.77
C GLY A 41 3.45 -1.14 -12.92
N ALA A 42 2.77 -1.60 -11.85
CA ALA A 42 1.40 -2.11 -11.94
C ALA A 42 0.36 -1.07 -12.39
N GLY A 43 0.69 0.22 -12.40
CA GLY A 43 -0.21 1.31 -12.79
C GLY A 43 -0.76 2.13 -11.61
N LYS A 44 -0.38 1.83 -10.36
CA LYS A 44 -0.86 2.51 -9.13
C LYS A 44 -0.68 4.02 -9.19
N SER A 45 0.56 4.50 -9.40
CA SER A 45 0.85 5.95 -9.47
C SER A 45 0.18 6.64 -10.66
N THR A 46 -0.04 5.92 -11.78
CA THR A 46 -0.82 6.44 -12.91
C THR A 46 -2.27 6.66 -12.51
N LEU A 47 -2.89 5.69 -11.83
CA LEU A 47 -4.26 5.81 -11.32
C LEU A 47 -4.36 6.94 -10.29
N THR A 48 -3.41 7.05 -9.36
CA THR A 48 -3.35 8.16 -8.38
C THR A 48 -3.23 9.53 -9.07
N LYS A 49 -2.37 9.65 -10.08
CA LYS A 49 -2.26 10.90 -10.88
C LYS A 49 -3.56 11.26 -11.60
N MET A 50 -4.32 10.28 -12.07
CA MET A 50 -5.65 10.53 -12.64
C MET A 50 -6.65 10.96 -11.56
N LEU A 51 -6.65 10.35 -10.38
CA LEU A 51 -7.49 10.75 -9.23
C LEU A 51 -7.18 12.16 -8.72
N CYS A 52 -5.96 12.65 -8.90
CA CYS A 52 -5.55 14.03 -8.56
C CYS A 52 -5.85 15.02 -9.69
N GLY A 53 -6.30 14.56 -10.87
CA GLY A 53 -6.47 15.41 -12.04
C GLY A 53 -5.17 15.93 -12.63
N MET A 54 -4.04 15.27 -12.35
CA MET A 54 -2.74 15.62 -12.95
C MET A 54 -2.64 15.13 -14.40
N ILE A 55 -3.29 14.01 -14.71
CA ILE A 55 -3.40 13.45 -16.06
C ILE A 55 -4.86 13.04 -16.32
N ASN A 56 -5.30 13.21 -17.56
CA ASN A 56 -6.64 12.79 -17.95
C ASN A 56 -6.66 11.30 -18.31
N PRO A 57 -7.74 10.57 -18.03
CA PRO A 57 -7.93 9.23 -18.57
C PRO A 57 -8.08 9.28 -20.09
N THR A 58 -7.72 8.19 -20.78
CA THR A 58 -8.03 8.00 -22.21
C THR A 58 -9.51 7.70 -22.41
N SER A 59 -10.11 6.94 -21.49
CA SER A 59 -11.54 6.65 -21.44
C SER A 59 -12.01 6.35 -20.01
N GLY A 60 -13.32 6.35 -19.80
CA GLY A 60 -13.94 6.14 -18.50
C GLY A 60 -14.13 7.43 -17.71
N THR A 61 -14.59 7.33 -16.47
CA THR A 61 -14.89 8.48 -15.61
C THR A 61 -14.39 8.28 -14.18
N ILE A 62 -13.97 9.38 -13.55
CA ILE A 62 -13.59 9.43 -12.14
C ILE A 62 -14.44 10.49 -11.46
N LYS A 63 -15.02 10.14 -10.29
CA LYS A 63 -15.69 11.09 -9.41
C LYS A 63 -15.06 11.05 -8.02
N VAL A 64 -14.94 12.22 -7.41
CA VAL A 64 -14.50 12.39 -6.01
C VAL A 64 -15.52 13.28 -5.31
N GLY A 65 -16.06 12.80 -4.18
CA GLY A 65 -17.13 13.49 -3.45
C GLY A 65 -18.37 13.77 -4.32
N GLY A 66 -18.64 12.90 -5.31
CA GLY A 66 -19.72 13.05 -6.29
C GLY A 66 -19.42 13.96 -7.49
N TYR A 67 -18.27 14.66 -7.51
CA TYR A 67 -17.86 15.54 -8.61
C TYR A 67 -16.99 14.80 -9.61
N ASN A 68 -17.35 14.85 -10.90
CA ASN A 68 -16.49 14.37 -11.97
C ASN A 68 -15.24 15.26 -12.07
N ILE A 69 -14.07 14.66 -12.06
CA ILE A 69 -12.79 15.38 -12.00
C ILE A 69 -12.51 16.22 -13.26
N GLN A 70 -13.03 15.80 -14.42
CA GLN A 70 -12.84 16.52 -15.69
C GLN A 70 -13.74 17.76 -15.75
N ASP A 71 -14.97 17.67 -15.21
CA ASP A 71 -15.94 18.75 -15.26
C ASP A 71 -15.77 19.76 -14.11
N TYR A 72 -15.33 19.28 -12.93
CA TYR A 72 -15.23 20.06 -11.70
C TYR A 72 -13.84 19.95 -11.02
N PRO A 73 -12.73 20.19 -11.73
CA PRO A 73 -11.39 19.93 -11.19
C PRO A 73 -11.06 20.72 -9.91
N MET A 74 -11.55 21.96 -9.81
CA MET A 74 -11.31 22.80 -8.61
C MET A 74 -12.08 22.28 -7.40
N LYS A 75 -13.33 21.83 -7.58
CA LYS A 75 -14.11 21.22 -6.49
C LYS A 75 -13.47 19.94 -5.97
N VAL A 76 -12.98 19.11 -6.88
CA VAL A 76 -12.26 17.88 -6.51
C VAL A 76 -10.97 18.21 -5.73
N LYS A 77 -10.18 19.22 -6.17
CA LYS A 77 -8.96 19.64 -5.46
C LYS A 77 -9.25 20.21 -4.06
N GLU A 78 -10.38 20.87 -3.85
CA GLU A 78 -10.82 21.32 -2.52
C GLU A 78 -11.11 20.15 -1.56
N LEU A 79 -11.54 18.99 -2.10
CA LEU A 79 -11.87 17.79 -1.34
C LEU A 79 -10.68 16.86 -1.10
N LEU A 80 -9.61 17.00 -1.90
CA LEU A 80 -8.46 16.09 -1.90
C LEU A 80 -7.26 16.65 -1.14
N GLY A 81 -6.74 15.88 -0.19
CA GLY A 81 -5.39 16.01 0.33
C GLY A 81 -4.49 14.96 -0.31
N VAL A 82 -3.39 15.38 -0.92
CA VAL A 82 -2.48 14.48 -1.63
C VAL A 82 -1.11 14.49 -0.98
N VAL A 83 -0.63 13.31 -0.62
CA VAL A 83 0.72 13.08 -0.09
C VAL A 83 1.47 12.23 -1.11
N PRO A 84 2.31 12.82 -1.95
CA PRO A 84 3.08 12.08 -2.95
C PRO A 84 4.19 11.25 -2.29
N GLN A 85 4.73 10.29 -3.04
CA GLN A 85 5.85 9.46 -2.62
C GLN A 85 7.08 10.31 -2.26
N ASP A 86 7.40 11.30 -3.07
CA ASP A 86 8.46 12.25 -2.79
C ASP A 86 8.06 13.26 -1.71
N ILE A 87 9.04 13.71 -0.94
CA ILE A 87 8.84 14.77 0.06
C ILE A 87 8.83 16.13 -0.64
N VAL A 88 7.69 16.81 -0.59
CA VAL A 88 7.49 18.13 -1.25
C VAL A 88 7.60 19.29 -0.26
N LEU A 89 8.59 19.24 0.62
CA LEU A 89 8.84 20.28 1.62
C LEU A 89 10.06 21.11 1.25
N TYR A 90 10.07 22.38 1.67
CA TYR A 90 11.21 23.27 1.50
C TYR A 90 12.23 23.03 2.61
N ASP A 91 13.37 22.49 2.26
CA ASP A 91 14.41 22.05 3.20
C ASP A 91 15.02 23.19 4.05
N TYR A 92 15.04 24.42 3.54
CA TYR A 92 15.56 25.61 4.25
C TYR A 92 14.54 26.27 5.18
N MET A 93 13.31 25.80 5.19
CA MET A 93 12.26 26.23 6.09
C MET A 93 12.11 25.25 7.24
N ASN A 94 11.65 25.75 8.40
CA ASN A 94 11.21 24.89 9.48
C ASN A 94 9.78 24.36 9.22
N ALA A 95 9.26 23.48 10.11
CA ALA A 95 7.94 22.87 9.94
C ALA A 95 6.81 23.94 9.87
N ARG A 96 6.85 24.93 10.75
CA ARG A 96 5.85 26.00 10.80
C ARG A 96 5.85 26.86 9.55
N GLU A 97 7.02 27.20 9.03
CA GLU A 97 7.17 27.98 7.81
C GLU A 97 6.66 27.24 6.59
N ASN A 98 6.96 25.92 6.47
CA ASN A 98 6.41 25.07 5.44
C ASN A 98 4.88 25.05 5.49
N LEU A 99 4.29 24.75 6.66
CA LEU A 99 2.83 24.74 6.82
C LEU A 99 2.20 26.12 6.56
N THR A 100 2.88 27.19 6.92
CA THR A 100 2.43 28.56 6.61
C THR A 100 2.41 28.82 5.11
N PHE A 101 3.46 28.39 4.40
CA PHE A 101 3.54 28.53 2.96
C PHE A 101 2.40 27.79 2.26
N PHE A 102 2.24 26.49 2.54
CA PHE A 102 1.17 25.68 1.93
C PHE A 102 -0.23 26.16 2.33
N GLY A 103 -0.44 26.55 3.60
CA GLY A 103 -1.73 27.08 4.04
C GLY A 103 -2.14 28.36 3.31
N LYS A 104 -1.19 29.25 3.01
CA LYS A 104 -1.46 30.43 2.18
C LYS A 104 -1.81 30.06 0.74
N LEU A 105 -1.21 29.02 0.15
CA LEU A 105 -1.58 28.53 -1.18
C LEU A 105 -3.03 28.01 -1.22
N TYR A 106 -3.53 27.45 -0.11
CA TYR A 106 -4.93 27.06 0.04
C TYR A 106 -5.85 28.24 0.46
N GLY A 107 -5.35 29.48 0.45
CA GLY A 107 -6.13 30.67 0.78
C GLY A 107 -6.37 30.90 2.29
N LEU A 108 -5.71 30.13 3.17
CA LEU A 108 -5.81 30.32 4.60
C LEU A 108 -4.99 31.53 5.05
N SER A 109 -5.50 32.31 6.01
CA SER A 109 -4.80 33.51 6.51
C SER A 109 -5.17 33.81 7.97
N GLY A 110 -4.42 34.74 8.58
CA GLY A 110 -4.71 35.27 9.91
C GLY A 110 -4.76 34.22 11.02
N GLY A 111 -5.71 34.38 11.92
CA GLY A 111 -5.92 33.47 13.07
C GLY A 111 -6.30 32.05 12.67
N LYS A 112 -7.09 31.89 11.62
CA LYS A 112 -7.51 30.56 11.11
C LYS A 112 -6.28 29.75 10.70
N LEU A 113 -5.38 30.33 9.92
CA LEU A 113 -4.15 29.66 9.51
C LEU A 113 -3.28 29.29 10.71
N ARG A 114 -3.09 30.23 11.65
CA ARG A 114 -2.26 30.01 12.84
C ARG A 114 -2.80 28.84 13.67
N ASN A 115 -4.10 28.84 13.98
CA ASN A 115 -4.74 27.80 14.79
C ASN A 115 -4.62 26.43 14.09
N ARG A 116 -4.83 26.38 12.78
CA ARG A 116 -4.72 25.14 12.01
C ARG A 116 -3.29 24.59 12.01
N ILE A 117 -2.29 25.45 11.91
CA ILE A 117 -0.88 25.03 11.99
C ILE A 117 -0.56 24.44 13.37
N GLU A 118 -1.01 25.07 14.47
CA GLU A 118 -0.76 24.55 15.82
C GLU A 118 -1.42 23.17 16.02
N GLU A 119 -2.65 23.00 15.55
CA GLU A 119 -3.36 21.73 15.58
C GLU A 119 -2.58 20.65 14.83
N LEU A 120 -2.16 20.94 13.59
CA LEU A 120 -1.43 19.99 12.76
C LEU A 120 -0.03 19.67 13.29
N LEU A 121 0.69 20.65 13.86
CA LEU A 121 1.97 20.42 14.51
C LEU A 121 1.82 19.46 15.71
N LYS A 122 0.77 19.62 16.53
CA LYS A 122 0.45 18.68 17.62
C LYS A 122 0.16 17.29 17.07
N PHE A 123 -0.62 17.21 15.99
CA PHE A 123 -0.95 15.95 15.33
C PHE A 123 0.30 15.20 14.83
N THR A 124 1.34 15.90 14.38
CA THR A 124 2.60 15.27 13.95
C THR A 124 3.41 14.64 15.08
N GLN A 125 3.10 14.95 16.35
CA GLN A 125 3.84 14.49 17.53
C GLN A 125 5.35 14.82 17.48
N LEU A 126 5.74 15.89 16.80
CA LEU A 126 7.09 16.41 16.83
C LEU A 126 7.27 17.31 18.06
N ASP A 127 8.43 17.21 18.70
CA ASP A 127 8.76 18.08 19.82
C ASP A 127 9.01 19.53 19.37
N GLU A 128 8.87 20.49 20.29
CA GLU A 128 9.04 21.91 19.98
C GLU A 128 10.43 22.28 19.45
N LYS A 129 11.48 21.53 19.84
CA LYS A 129 12.83 21.77 19.35
C LYS A 129 12.94 21.33 17.88
N ALA A 130 12.32 20.21 17.55
CA ALA A 130 12.25 19.75 16.17
C ALA A 130 11.49 20.77 15.30
N VAL A 131 10.30 21.21 15.73
CA VAL A 131 9.47 22.18 14.98
C VAL A 131 10.23 23.45 14.58
N LYS A 132 11.20 23.89 15.38
CA LYS A 132 12.02 25.10 15.14
C LYS A 132 13.22 24.87 14.21
N ARG A 133 13.63 23.62 13.97
CA ARG A 133 14.77 23.30 13.09
C ARG A 133 14.34 23.27 11.62
N HIS A 134 15.31 23.48 10.72
CA HIS A 134 15.08 23.33 9.29
C HIS A 134 14.74 21.87 8.92
N ILE A 135 13.86 21.69 7.94
CA ILE A 135 13.44 20.37 7.44
C ILE A 135 14.64 19.55 6.93
N SER A 136 15.71 20.19 6.42
CA SER A 136 16.95 19.51 6.00
C SER A 136 17.56 18.62 7.09
N THR A 137 17.32 18.94 8.38
CA THR A 137 17.85 18.19 9.53
C THR A 137 16.94 17.07 10.01
N TYR A 138 15.79 16.87 9.38
CA TYR A 138 14.79 15.87 9.79
C TYR A 138 15.13 14.49 9.27
N SER A 139 14.75 13.46 10.05
CA SER A 139 14.69 12.09 9.54
C SER A 139 13.58 11.94 8.47
N GLY A 140 13.65 10.90 7.65
CA GLY A 140 12.61 10.60 6.66
C GLY A 140 11.22 10.53 7.28
N GLY A 141 11.06 9.87 8.43
CA GLY A 141 9.79 9.79 9.14
C GLY A 141 9.27 11.13 9.66
N MET A 142 10.16 12.03 10.12
CA MET A 142 9.77 13.39 10.50
C MET A 142 9.31 14.20 9.29
N LYS A 143 10.04 14.13 8.18
CA LYS A 143 9.65 14.79 6.92
C LYS A 143 8.28 14.27 6.44
N ARG A 144 8.04 12.95 6.48
CA ARG A 144 6.78 12.34 6.06
C ARG A 144 5.60 12.82 6.91
N ARG A 145 5.76 12.94 8.22
CA ARG A 145 4.70 13.47 9.11
C ARG A 145 4.34 14.92 8.79
N ILE A 146 5.31 15.79 8.51
CA ILE A 146 5.03 17.18 8.07
C ILE A 146 4.40 17.20 6.68
N ASN A 147 4.82 16.32 5.76
CA ASN A 147 4.23 16.22 4.43
C ASN A 147 2.73 15.87 4.50
N ILE A 148 2.35 14.92 5.38
CA ILE A 148 0.94 14.63 5.68
C ILE A 148 0.24 15.86 6.27
N ALA A 149 0.84 16.52 7.26
CA ALA A 149 0.25 17.71 7.86
C ALA A 149 -0.01 18.82 6.83
N ALA A 150 0.90 19.02 5.86
CA ALA A 150 0.72 19.97 4.78
C ALA A 150 -0.50 19.64 3.89
N ALA A 151 -0.73 18.36 3.59
CA ALA A 151 -1.87 17.90 2.82
C ALA A 151 -3.23 18.04 3.57
N LEU A 152 -3.19 18.21 4.90
CA LEU A 152 -4.38 18.35 5.75
C LEU A 152 -4.81 19.80 6.03
N LEU A 153 -4.03 20.79 5.59
CA LEU A 153 -4.24 22.20 5.93
C LEU A 153 -5.64 22.72 5.58
N HIS A 154 -6.16 22.35 4.42
CA HIS A 154 -7.48 22.77 3.90
C HIS A 154 -8.63 21.87 4.32
N GLU A 155 -8.40 20.96 5.29
CA GLU A 155 -9.40 20.04 5.84
C GLU A 155 -10.06 19.11 4.80
N PRO A 156 -9.26 18.42 3.96
CA PRO A 156 -9.81 17.57 2.91
C PRO A 156 -10.72 16.48 3.47
N GLN A 157 -11.69 16.05 2.67
CA GLN A 157 -12.55 14.90 2.97
C GLN A 157 -11.86 13.58 2.60
N VAL A 158 -11.13 13.59 1.49
CA VAL A 158 -10.43 12.43 0.92
C VAL A 158 -8.92 12.66 0.97
N ILE A 159 -8.17 11.68 1.40
CA ILE A 159 -6.70 11.74 1.48
C ILE A 159 -6.12 10.64 0.60
N LEU A 160 -5.26 11.01 -0.34
CA LEU A 160 -4.50 10.10 -1.19
C LEU A 160 -3.05 10.05 -0.67
N LEU A 161 -2.58 8.86 -0.32
CA LEU A 161 -1.23 8.61 0.17
C LEU A 161 -0.49 7.71 -0.82
N ASP A 162 0.53 8.23 -1.48
CA ASP A 162 1.33 7.43 -2.43
C ASP A 162 2.57 6.88 -1.71
N GLU A 163 2.58 5.57 -1.47
CA GLU A 163 3.63 4.83 -0.74
C GLU A 163 4.09 5.51 0.56
N PRO A 164 3.19 5.74 1.52
CA PRO A 164 3.46 6.64 2.64
C PRO A 164 4.58 6.17 3.56
N THR A 165 4.87 4.87 3.64
CA THR A 165 5.87 4.31 4.55
C THR A 165 7.13 3.82 3.86
N ALA A 166 7.25 3.99 2.53
CA ALA A 166 8.41 3.56 1.77
C ALA A 166 9.71 4.13 2.35
N GLY A 167 10.71 3.26 2.59
CA GLY A 167 12.02 3.64 3.11
C GLY A 167 12.07 4.06 4.57
N LEU A 168 10.98 3.89 5.34
CA LEU A 168 10.96 4.17 6.77
C LEU A 168 11.42 2.96 7.60
N ASP A 169 12.11 3.24 8.69
CA ASP A 169 12.40 2.23 9.70
C ASP A 169 11.12 1.78 10.43
N PRO A 170 11.10 0.59 11.07
CA PRO A 170 9.90 0.01 11.69
C PRO A 170 9.20 0.94 12.71
N LYS A 171 9.97 1.70 13.48
CA LYS A 171 9.42 2.62 14.49
C LYS A 171 8.66 3.79 13.84
N ASN A 172 9.24 4.38 12.81
CA ASN A 172 8.61 5.47 12.08
C ASN A 172 7.40 4.98 11.27
N LYS A 173 7.48 3.76 10.71
CA LYS A 173 6.35 3.09 10.03
C LYS A 173 5.14 2.96 10.95
N LEU A 174 5.33 2.39 12.16
CA LEU A 174 4.24 2.25 13.14
C LEU A 174 3.64 3.59 13.55
N ALA A 175 4.49 4.60 13.80
CA ALA A 175 4.00 5.94 14.15
C ALA A 175 3.16 6.56 13.02
N LEU A 176 3.53 6.33 11.76
CA LEU A 176 2.77 6.81 10.61
C LEU A 176 1.44 6.06 10.45
N TRP A 177 1.42 4.76 10.68
CA TRP A 177 0.20 3.96 10.68
C TRP A 177 -0.81 4.46 11.72
N GLU A 178 -0.36 4.80 12.93
CA GLU A 178 -1.22 5.40 13.95
C GLU A 178 -1.80 6.76 13.52
N MET A 179 -1.01 7.60 12.83
CA MET A 179 -1.51 8.85 12.26
C MET A 179 -2.60 8.59 11.22
N ILE A 180 -2.39 7.63 10.30
CA ILE A 180 -3.36 7.25 9.27
C ILE A 180 -4.65 6.71 9.91
N ARG A 181 -4.52 5.81 10.91
CA ARG A 181 -5.68 5.29 11.65
C ARG A 181 -6.46 6.39 12.38
N THR A 182 -5.77 7.36 12.94
CA THR A 182 -6.41 8.50 13.63
C THR A 182 -7.23 9.32 12.65
N LEU A 183 -6.69 9.67 11.49
CA LEU A 183 -7.42 10.40 10.43
C LEU A 183 -8.65 9.63 9.95
N ASN A 184 -8.53 8.31 9.79
CA ASN A 184 -9.67 7.48 9.37
C ASN A 184 -10.75 7.41 10.47
N LYS A 185 -10.36 7.29 11.75
CA LYS A 185 -11.30 7.34 12.89
C LYS A 185 -12.02 8.70 13.00
N GLU A 186 -11.40 9.78 12.56
CA GLU A 186 -12.02 11.11 12.44
C GLU A 186 -12.98 11.24 11.24
N GLY A 187 -13.19 10.15 10.50
CA GLY A 187 -14.14 10.07 9.40
C GLY A 187 -13.55 10.47 8.04
N LYS A 188 -12.24 10.63 7.92
CA LYS A 188 -11.58 10.87 6.63
C LYS A 188 -11.60 9.59 5.78
N THR A 189 -11.92 9.74 4.51
CA THR A 189 -11.74 8.68 3.50
C THR A 189 -10.29 8.68 3.06
N ILE A 190 -9.64 7.54 3.13
CA ILE A 190 -8.20 7.43 2.83
C ILE A 190 -8.00 6.36 1.77
N MET A 191 -7.29 6.71 0.70
CA MET A 191 -6.78 5.75 -0.26
C MET A 191 -5.26 5.80 -0.21
N LEU A 192 -4.62 4.66 0.06
CA LEU A 192 -3.17 4.54 0.01
C LEU A 192 -2.74 3.59 -1.11
N THR A 193 -1.61 3.90 -1.74
CA THR A 193 -0.91 2.95 -2.61
C THR A 193 0.23 2.34 -1.84
N THR A 194 0.49 1.06 -2.05
CA THR A 194 1.63 0.37 -1.45
C THR A 194 2.00 -0.87 -2.27
N HIS A 195 3.25 -1.27 -2.18
CA HIS A 195 3.71 -2.59 -2.58
C HIS A 195 3.93 -3.51 -1.34
N MET A 196 3.75 -2.97 -0.14
CA MET A 196 3.95 -3.67 1.13
C MET A 196 2.64 -4.33 1.58
N MET A 197 2.63 -5.67 1.61
CA MET A 197 1.44 -6.46 1.95
C MET A 197 0.99 -6.26 3.39
N ASP A 198 1.94 -6.22 4.33
CA ASP A 198 1.70 -6.01 5.75
C ASP A 198 1.02 -4.66 6.03
N GLU A 199 1.38 -3.60 5.29
CA GLU A 199 0.73 -2.30 5.39
C GLU A 199 -0.75 -2.37 4.96
N ALA A 200 -1.02 -3.06 3.86
CA ALA A 200 -2.39 -3.24 3.37
C ALA A 200 -3.23 -4.12 4.33
N GLU A 201 -2.65 -5.18 4.88
CA GLU A 201 -3.32 -6.06 5.86
C GLU A 201 -3.66 -5.35 7.17
N GLU A 202 -2.72 -4.55 7.68
CA GLU A 202 -2.84 -3.88 8.97
C GLU A 202 -3.75 -2.65 8.93
N LEU A 203 -3.75 -1.91 7.82
CA LEU A 203 -4.46 -0.64 7.75
C LEU A 203 -5.81 -0.72 7.04
N CYS A 204 -5.90 -1.46 5.93
CA CYS A 204 -6.98 -1.27 4.99
C CYS A 204 -8.25 -2.09 5.31
N ASN A 205 -9.40 -1.44 5.16
CA ASN A 205 -10.70 -2.11 5.23
C ASN A 205 -10.96 -2.95 3.96
N GLN A 206 -10.60 -2.38 2.81
CA GLN A 206 -10.69 -2.99 1.49
C GLN A 206 -9.36 -2.79 0.75
N VAL A 207 -9.02 -3.75 -0.10
CA VAL A 207 -7.81 -3.72 -0.91
C VAL A 207 -8.16 -4.10 -2.35
N ALA A 208 -7.66 -3.32 -3.30
CA ALA A 208 -7.59 -3.71 -4.70
C ALA A 208 -6.16 -4.14 -5.01
N ILE A 209 -5.98 -5.38 -5.48
CA ILE A 209 -4.70 -5.87 -5.97
C ILE A 209 -4.62 -5.54 -7.45
N MET A 210 -3.58 -4.79 -7.83
CA MET A 210 -3.36 -4.33 -9.19
C MET A 210 -2.12 -4.98 -9.79
N ASP A 211 -2.24 -5.50 -11.00
CA ASP A 211 -1.13 -6.02 -11.79
C ASP A 211 -1.31 -5.68 -13.27
N LYS A 212 -0.22 -5.26 -13.95
CA LYS A 212 -0.20 -4.93 -15.38
C LYS A 212 -1.37 -4.04 -15.84
N GLY A 213 -1.66 -3.01 -15.05
CA GLY A 213 -2.72 -2.04 -15.34
C GLY A 213 -4.13 -2.49 -14.97
N LYS A 214 -4.35 -3.68 -14.42
CA LYS A 214 -5.67 -4.24 -14.11
C LYS A 214 -5.85 -4.52 -12.63
N ILE A 215 -7.07 -4.39 -12.12
CA ILE A 215 -7.43 -4.94 -10.80
C ILE A 215 -7.69 -6.43 -10.98
N ILE A 216 -6.85 -7.27 -10.34
CA ILE A 216 -6.94 -8.74 -10.38
C ILE A 216 -7.72 -9.32 -9.19
N ALA A 217 -7.81 -8.57 -8.09
CA ALA A 217 -8.62 -8.95 -6.94
C ALA A 217 -9.08 -7.68 -6.19
N LEU A 218 -10.28 -7.73 -5.58
CA LEU A 218 -10.85 -6.67 -4.76
C LEU A 218 -11.66 -7.29 -3.63
N GLY A 219 -11.43 -6.81 -2.42
CA GLY A 219 -12.11 -7.28 -1.21
C GLY A 219 -11.38 -6.86 0.06
N SER A 220 -11.93 -7.17 1.23
CA SER A 220 -11.17 -6.99 2.47
C SER A 220 -9.98 -7.98 2.51
N PRO A 221 -8.88 -7.66 3.22
CA PRO A 221 -7.76 -8.58 3.37
C PRO A 221 -8.22 -10.00 3.77
N ARG A 222 -9.13 -10.08 4.74
CA ARG A 222 -9.72 -11.36 5.20
C ARG A 222 -10.56 -12.08 4.12
N GLN A 223 -11.26 -11.33 3.26
CA GLN A 223 -12.02 -11.94 2.17
C GLN A 223 -11.10 -12.48 1.08
N LEU A 224 -10.04 -11.73 0.76
CA LEU A 224 -9.06 -12.13 -0.26
C LEU A 224 -8.30 -13.39 0.17
N THR A 225 -7.82 -13.45 1.41
CA THR A 225 -7.14 -14.63 1.95
C THR A 225 -8.08 -15.85 2.05
N LYS A 226 -9.36 -15.67 2.41
CA LYS A 226 -10.35 -16.76 2.45
C LYS A 226 -10.79 -17.26 1.07
N LYS A 227 -10.88 -16.38 0.04
CA LYS A 227 -11.29 -16.77 -1.33
C LYS A 227 -10.34 -17.80 -1.95
N VAL A 228 -9.12 -17.82 -1.52
CA VAL A 228 -8.09 -18.74 -2.03
C VAL A 228 -8.34 -20.18 -1.56
N LYS A 229 -9.39 -20.46 -0.75
CA LYS A 229 -9.73 -21.80 -0.20
C LYS A 229 -8.54 -22.53 0.40
N MET A 230 -7.59 -21.79 0.95
CA MET A 230 -6.36 -22.34 1.51
C MET A 230 -6.31 -21.94 2.98
N GLU A 231 -6.36 -22.92 3.84
CA GLU A 231 -6.42 -22.63 5.28
C GLU A 231 -5.04 -22.62 5.93
N ASN A 232 -4.01 -23.20 5.27
CA ASN A 232 -2.71 -23.39 5.89
C ASN A 232 -1.55 -23.22 4.90
N ILE A 233 -0.53 -22.52 5.37
CA ILE A 233 0.79 -22.45 4.75
C ILE A 233 1.79 -23.12 5.66
N ILE A 234 2.59 -24.02 5.09
CA ILE A 234 3.76 -24.57 5.74
C ILE A 234 4.95 -23.77 5.25
N THR A 235 5.53 -22.96 6.13
CA THR A 235 6.78 -22.25 5.86
C THR A 235 7.93 -23.09 6.38
N ILE A 236 8.87 -23.43 5.51
CA ILE A 236 10.02 -24.24 5.83
C ILE A 236 11.28 -23.42 5.58
N LEU A 237 12.18 -23.39 6.54
CA LEU A 237 13.53 -22.88 6.40
C LEU A 237 14.45 -24.06 6.08
N PRO A 238 14.85 -24.28 4.83
CA PRO A 238 15.83 -25.31 4.48
C PRO A 238 17.26 -24.73 4.57
N ASP A 239 18.26 -25.60 4.66
CA ASP A 239 19.67 -25.19 4.55
C ASP A 239 20.03 -24.66 3.14
N LYS A 240 19.28 -25.07 2.11
CA LYS A 240 19.41 -24.60 0.73
C LYS A 240 18.12 -24.86 -0.06
N ILE A 241 17.76 -23.92 -0.95
CA ILE A 241 16.63 -24.10 -1.88
C ILE A 241 17.20 -24.47 -3.26
N THR A 242 16.82 -25.64 -3.76
CA THR A 242 17.25 -26.15 -5.07
C THR A 242 16.06 -26.42 -5.97
N SER A 243 16.25 -26.47 -7.29
CA SER A 243 15.20 -26.85 -8.22
C SER A 243 14.62 -28.23 -7.93
N LYS A 244 15.47 -29.18 -7.50
CA LYS A 244 15.06 -30.53 -7.09
C LYS A 244 14.12 -30.51 -5.88
N LEU A 245 14.39 -29.62 -4.89
CA LEU A 245 13.53 -29.43 -3.73
C LEU A 245 12.15 -28.90 -4.16
N MET A 246 12.13 -27.91 -5.03
CA MET A 246 10.88 -27.35 -5.55
C MET A 246 10.03 -28.38 -6.28
N GLU A 247 10.65 -29.17 -7.17
CA GLU A 247 9.96 -30.24 -7.88
C GLU A 247 9.44 -31.35 -6.96
N ALA A 248 10.25 -31.74 -5.96
CA ALA A 248 9.86 -32.78 -5.01
C ALA A 248 8.64 -32.36 -4.18
N THR A 249 8.61 -31.09 -3.71
CA THR A 249 7.49 -30.59 -2.91
C THR A 249 6.22 -30.36 -3.73
N GLN A 250 6.34 -29.96 -5.01
CA GLN A 250 5.18 -29.79 -5.89
C GLN A 250 4.47 -31.09 -6.25
N LYS A 251 5.18 -32.24 -6.21
CA LYS A 251 4.63 -33.56 -6.55
C LYS A 251 3.86 -34.21 -5.39
N ILE A 252 3.90 -33.66 -4.19
CA ILE A 252 3.23 -34.26 -3.02
C ILE A 252 1.71 -34.10 -3.16
N ALA A 253 0.99 -35.19 -2.95
CA ALA A 253 -0.47 -35.18 -2.97
C ALA A 253 -1.01 -34.27 -1.86
N GLY A 254 -1.87 -33.31 -2.22
CA GLY A 254 -2.41 -32.31 -1.29
C GLY A 254 -1.65 -30.98 -1.28
N VAL A 255 -0.48 -30.89 -1.91
CA VAL A 255 0.19 -29.61 -2.18
C VAL A 255 -0.47 -28.93 -3.39
N LYS A 256 -0.97 -27.73 -3.20
CA LYS A 256 -1.55 -26.92 -4.28
C LYS A 256 -0.50 -26.08 -5.00
N SER A 257 0.43 -25.53 -4.26
CA SER A 257 1.55 -24.74 -4.78
C SER A 257 2.71 -24.75 -3.80
N SER A 258 3.93 -24.65 -4.31
CA SER A 258 5.11 -24.38 -3.52
C SER A 258 5.96 -23.30 -4.21
N TYR A 259 6.51 -22.38 -3.45
CA TYR A 259 7.31 -21.26 -3.97
C TYR A 259 8.35 -20.79 -2.97
N ARG A 260 9.35 -20.07 -3.49
CA ARG A 260 10.36 -19.42 -2.65
C ARG A 260 9.79 -18.11 -2.13
N ALA A 261 10.01 -17.83 -0.86
CA ALA A 261 9.73 -16.55 -0.23
C ALA A 261 10.98 -16.06 0.48
N TYR A 262 11.10 -14.75 0.62
CA TYR A 262 12.21 -14.14 1.35
C TYR A 262 11.66 -13.46 2.60
N ASP A 263 12.19 -13.80 3.76
CA ASP A 263 11.87 -13.13 5.01
C ASP A 263 12.76 -11.89 5.18
N GLU A 264 12.11 -10.69 5.20
CA GLU A 264 12.82 -9.42 5.30
C GLU A 264 13.43 -9.18 6.68
N ASN A 265 12.78 -9.70 7.73
CA ASN A 265 13.25 -9.47 9.10
C ASN A 265 14.50 -10.29 9.37
N GLU A 266 14.51 -11.53 8.91
CA GLU A 266 15.61 -12.47 9.12
C GLU A 266 16.60 -12.51 7.96
N LYS A 267 16.27 -11.91 6.80
CA LYS A 267 17.07 -11.89 5.56
C LYS A 267 17.41 -13.29 5.05
N ILE A 268 16.45 -14.19 5.11
CA ILE A 268 16.60 -15.59 4.73
C ILE A 268 15.57 -16.00 3.68
N GLU A 269 15.94 -16.95 2.82
CA GLU A 269 15.02 -17.59 1.89
C GLU A 269 14.27 -18.74 2.58
N THR A 270 12.96 -18.77 2.42
CA THR A 270 12.09 -19.83 2.92
C THR A 270 11.35 -20.52 1.78
N LEU A 271 10.93 -21.76 2.00
CA LEU A 271 10.04 -22.50 1.13
C LEU A 271 8.63 -22.43 1.72
N LYS A 272 7.70 -21.83 1.01
CA LYS A 272 6.28 -21.82 1.38
C LYS A 272 5.53 -22.88 0.58
N ILE A 273 4.76 -23.71 1.28
CA ILE A 273 3.93 -24.78 0.71
C ILE A 273 2.49 -24.53 1.11
N ILE A 274 1.64 -24.43 0.12
CA ILE A 274 0.21 -24.14 0.28
C ILE A 274 -0.58 -25.44 0.20
N THR A 275 -1.45 -25.66 1.19
CA THR A 275 -2.25 -26.87 1.32
C THR A 275 -3.57 -26.61 2.03
N GLU A 276 -4.56 -27.50 1.85
CA GLU A 276 -5.80 -27.48 2.64
C GLU A 276 -5.64 -28.17 4.01
N ARG A 277 -4.67 -29.10 4.14
CA ARG A 277 -4.49 -29.95 5.32
C ARG A 277 -3.01 -30.04 5.70
N ALA A 278 -2.49 -28.96 6.31
CA ALA A 278 -1.08 -28.88 6.63
C ALA A 278 -0.61 -30.00 7.58
N GLU A 279 -1.43 -30.32 8.58
CA GLU A 279 -1.09 -31.35 9.59
C GLU A 279 -0.97 -32.75 8.94
N ASP A 280 -1.84 -33.08 7.99
CA ASP A 280 -1.89 -34.39 7.35
C ASP A 280 -0.70 -34.62 6.41
N ILE A 281 -0.25 -33.58 5.69
CA ILE A 281 0.80 -33.73 4.65
C ILE A 281 2.21 -33.34 5.14
N LEU A 282 2.35 -32.78 6.34
CA LEU A 282 3.64 -32.41 6.90
C LEU A 282 4.65 -33.58 6.94
N PRO A 283 4.29 -34.81 7.32
CA PRO A 283 5.20 -35.94 7.28
C PRO A 283 5.73 -36.24 5.86
N ASP A 284 4.86 -36.15 4.84
CA ASP A 284 5.25 -36.41 3.45
C ASP A 284 6.20 -35.30 2.93
N ILE A 285 5.95 -34.05 3.31
CA ILE A 285 6.83 -32.94 3.00
C ILE A 285 8.23 -33.14 3.60
N VAL A 286 8.29 -33.49 4.90
CA VAL A 286 9.57 -33.75 5.58
C VAL A 286 10.33 -34.89 4.93
N SER A 287 9.63 -35.97 4.55
CA SER A 287 10.21 -37.10 3.84
C SER A 287 10.74 -36.71 2.47
N ALA A 288 9.96 -35.97 1.67
CA ALA A 288 10.37 -35.52 0.34
C ALA A 288 11.61 -34.59 0.41
N ILE A 289 11.66 -33.64 1.34
CA ILE A 289 12.79 -32.74 1.53
C ILE A 289 14.05 -33.53 1.93
N SER A 290 13.91 -34.47 2.85
CA SER A 290 15.02 -35.34 3.29
C SER A 290 15.55 -36.19 2.15
N SER A 291 14.65 -36.71 1.26
CA SER A 291 15.03 -37.56 0.14
C SER A 291 15.91 -36.87 -0.91
N VAL A 292 15.81 -35.51 -1.03
CA VAL A 292 16.67 -34.70 -1.92
C VAL A 292 17.93 -34.18 -1.26
N GLY A 293 18.21 -34.62 -0.01
CA GLY A 293 19.42 -34.28 0.72
C GLY A 293 19.45 -32.86 1.26
N THR A 294 18.31 -32.26 1.49
CA THR A 294 18.14 -30.93 2.09
C THR A 294 17.78 -31.08 3.57
N LYS A 295 18.41 -30.27 4.43
CA LYS A 295 18.11 -30.24 5.87
C LYS A 295 17.04 -29.19 6.15
N ILE A 296 16.09 -29.54 7.01
CA ILE A 296 15.08 -28.61 7.53
C ILE A 296 15.64 -27.98 8.80
N LEU A 297 15.70 -26.65 8.84
CA LEU A 297 16.15 -25.87 10.00
C LEU A 297 14.97 -25.46 10.88
N SER A 298 13.85 -25.06 10.26
CA SER A 298 12.59 -24.80 10.97
C SER A 298 11.39 -25.11 10.10
N VAL A 299 10.24 -25.36 10.74
CA VAL A 299 8.92 -25.50 10.12
C VAL A 299 7.94 -24.68 10.90
N GLU A 300 7.20 -23.82 10.23
CA GLU A 300 6.16 -23.00 10.81
C GLU A 300 4.85 -23.18 10.04
N LEU A 301 3.75 -23.25 10.77
CA LEU A 301 2.41 -23.22 10.19
C LEU A 301 1.87 -21.80 10.28
N SER A 302 1.66 -21.17 9.14
CA SER A 302 1.19 -19.79 9.08
C SER A 302 -0.16 -19.67 8.34
N ARG A 303 -0.80 -18.53 8.52
CA ARG A 303 -2.01 -18.20 7.76
C ARG A 303 -1.62 -17.60 6.42
N VAL A 304 -2.51 -17.78 5.43
CA VAL A 304 -2.39 -17.15 4.12
C VAL A 304 -2.36 -15.63 4.25
N THR A 305 -1.37 -15.00 3.65
CA THR A 305 -1.18 -13.55 3.58
C THR A 305 -1.66 -13.00 2.23
N LEU A 306 -1.76 -11.67 2.09
CA LEU A 306 -2.02 -11.05 0.78
C LEU A 306 -0.90 -11.31 -0.22
N GLU A 307 0.34 -11.51 0.23
CA GLU A 307 1.47 -11.91 -0.64
C GLU A 307 1.20 -13.27 -1.28
N ASP A 308 0.75 -14.22 -0.48
CA ASP A 308 0.41 -15.55 -0.96
C ASP A 308 -0.75 -15.50 -1.98
N VAL A 309 -1.75 -14.63 -1.73
CA VAL A 309 -2.85 -14.38 -2.68
C VAL A 309 -2.31 -13.80 -3.99
N PHE A 310 -1.39 -12.83 -3.93
CA PHE A 310 -0.80 -12.23 -5.12
C PHE A 310 -0.03 -13.26 -5.96
N ILE A 311 0.85 -14.04 -5.31
CA ILE A 311 1.63 -15.09 -5.98
C ILE A 311 0.72 -16.11 -6.66
N LEU A 312 -0.37 -16.52 -6.01
CA LEU A 312 -1.32 -17.46 -6.58
C LEU A 312 -2.07 -16.92 -7.78
N LEU A 313 -2.40 -15.62 -7.78
CA LEU A 313 -3.12 -15.00 -8.89
C LEU A 313 -2.21 -14.68 -10.09
N THR A 314 -0.92 -14.42 -9.85
CA THR A 314 0.02 -13.96 -10.87
C THR A 314 1.08 -14.98 -11.27
N GLY A 315 1.32 -16.00 -10.43
CA GLY A 315 2.37 -16.99 -10.60
C GLY A 315 3.79 -16.50 -10.27
N ARG A 316 3.93 -15.27 -9.71
CA ARG A 316 5.22 -14.65 -9.42
C ARG A 316 5.18 -13.83 -8.13
N SER A 317 6.34 -13.65 -7.48
CA SER A 317 6.52 -12.73 -6.35
C SER A 317 6.52 -11.27 -6.81
N LEU A 318 6.15 -10.34 -5.92
CA LEU A 318 6.27 -8.89 -6.18
C LEU A 318 7.72 -8.44 -6.47
N ARG A 319 8.72 -9.21 -6.03
CA ARG A 319 10.15 -8.87 -6.07
C ARG A 319 10.87 -9.33 -7.32
N GLU A 320 10.36 -10.33 -8.04
CA GLU A 320 10.97 -10.78 -9.29
C GLU A 320 11.04 -9.67 -10.36
N GLU A 321 10.37 -8.53 -10.13
CA GLU A 321 10.40 -7.35 -11.01
C GLU A 321 11.41 -6.26 -10.57
N GLU A 322 12.05 -6.39 -9.40
CA GLU A 322 13.01 -5.39 -8.89
C GLU A 322 14.46 -5.70 -9.25
N GLU A 323 14.78 -6.90 -9.75
CA GLU A 323 16.11 -7.19 -10.31
C GLU A 323 16.17 -6.77 -11.78
N PRO A 324 16.96 -5.74 -12.13
CA PRO A 324 17.28 -5.48 -13.54
C PRO A 324 18.14 -6.63 -14.07
N LEU A 325 17.74 -7.20 -15.20
CA LEU A 325 18.55 -8.12 -16.00
C LEU A 325 19.89 -7.54 -16.38
#